data_a3d2d3dd7def0e03575af94d92fff232
#
_entry.id   a3d2d3dd7def0e03575af94d92fff232
#
_cell.length_a   1.000
_cell.length_b   1.000
_cell.length_c   1.000
_cell.angle_alpha   90.00
_cell.angle_beta   90.00
_cell.angle_gamma   90.00
#
_symmetry.space_group_name_H-M   'P 1'
#
loop_
_entity.id
_entity.type
_entity.pdbx_description
1 polymer ?
#
loop_
_entity_poly.entity_id
_entity_poly.type
_entity_poly.pdbx_seq_one_letter_code
_entity_poly.pdbx_strand_id
1 'polypeptide(L)'
;MAAPHKFTIQPTRGEYYLLDKSEGSRVHHVIFQCPNENGKGVLVAPTVHGNLIVGPNADPVEGDDTACTAAGLAFVSAAARRSVPNIRFSESIRNFAGVRANVDTGDFVIGEAEGAPGFIDLAGMKSPGLSSAPAVAREAVKILEAHGDLPAPKADYRDGRTRVRFKELPPEEKARLIAKEPAYGRVICRCETITEGEILDALHEEIPATTIDGVKRRCGAGMGRCQGGFCGPRVLELISKTLGIRPLDVLQDKAGTNVLLCETKQEGEHHD
;
A
#
# COMPACT_ATOMS: atom_id res chain seq x y z
N MET A 1 15.29 18.46 23.47
CA MET A 1 16.18 18.23 22.30
C MET A 1 16.26 16.72 22.11
N ALA A 2 16.00 16.21 20.91
CA ALA A 2 16.22 14.79 20.62
C ALA A 2 17.73 14.50 20.72
N ALA A 3 18.09 13.36 21.30
CA ALA A 3 19.48 12.90 21.34
C ALA A 3 19.99 12.72 19.88
N PRO A 4 21.29 12.91 19.64
CA PRO A 4 21.82 12.66 18.29
C PRO A 4 21.64 11.19 17.92
N HIS A 5 20.99 10.93 16.79
CA HIS A 5 20.82 9.58 16.27
C HIS A 5 22.21 8.99 15.91
N LYS A 6 22.43 7.72 16.24
CA LYS A 6 23.67 6.99 15.89
C LYS A 6 23.69 6.51 14.43
N PHE A 7 22.72 6.89 13.61
CA PHE A 7 22.60 6.46 12.23
C PHE A 7 22.04 7.57 11.35
N THR A 8 22.35 7.48 10.07
CA THR A 8 21.83 8.38 9.04
C THR A 8 21.00 7.57 8.03
N ILE A 9 19.79 8.04 7.73
CA ILE A 9 18.95 7.41 6.71
C ILE A 9 19.49 7.80 5.33
N GLN A 10 19.72 6.77 4.51
CA GLN A 10 20.17 6.86 3.12
C GLN A 10 19.05 6.30 2.22
N PRO A 11 18.09 7.13 1.81
CA PRO A 11 16.91 6.63 1.10
C PRO A 11 17.26 6.14 -0.30
N THR A 12 16.67 5.01 -0.70
CA THR A 12 16.75 4.50 -2.07
C THR A 12 15.36 4.22 -2.61
N ARG A 13 15.11 4.65 -3.84
CA ARG A 13 13.85 4.42 -4.55
C ARG A 13 13.89 3.10 -5.29
N GLY A 14 12.79 2.36 -5.23
CA GLY A 14 12.53 1.18 -6.04
C GLY A 14 11.29 1.35 -6.88
N GLU A 15 11.44 1.29 -8.19
CA GLU A 15 10.37 1.46 -9.17
C GLU A 15 9.90 0.11 -9.70
N TYR A 16 8.58 -0.02 -9.94
CA TYR A 16 7.95 -1.28 -10.31
C TYR A 16 6.97 -1.11 -11.46
N TYR A 17 6.82 -2.19 -12.23
CA TYR A 17 5.66 -2.45 -13.06
C TYR A 17 4.72 -3.43 -12.38
N LEU A 18 3.44 -3.17 -12.42
CA LEU A 18 2.38 -4.14 -12.18
C LEU A 18 1.70 -4.43 -13.51
N LEU A 19 1.82 -5.68 -13.98
CA LEU A 19 1.26 -6.11 -15.24
C LEU A 19 -0.09 -6.80 -15.03
N ASP A 20 -0.91 -6.81 -16.07
CA ASP A 20 -2.23 -7.43 -16.09
C ASP A 20 -2.15 -8.95 -15.78
N LYS A 21 -3.27 -9.53 -15.43
CA LYS A 21 -3.41 -10.98 -15.16
C LYS A 21 -3.07 -11.85 -16.38
N SER A 22 -3.14 -11.30 -17.59
CA SER A 22 -2.68 -11.96 -18.83
C SER A 22 -1.18 -12.31 -18.81
N GLU A 23 -0.39 -11.63 -17.99
CA GLU A 23 1.04 -11.92 -17.77
C GLU A 23 1.31 -12.72 -16.48
N GLY A 24 0.32 -12.91 -15.62
CA GLY A 24 0.48 -13.50 -14.29
C GLY A 24 1.01 -14.94 -14.27
N SER A 25 0.74 -15.71 -15.32
CA SER A 25 1.22 -17.09 -15.46
C SER A 25 2.62 -17.23 -16.08
N ARG A 26 3.31 -16.12 -16.37
CA ARG A 26 4.67 -16.14 -16.95
C ARG A 26 5.68 -16.83 -16.07
N VAL A 27 5.53 -16.72 -14.76
CA VAL A 27 6.35 -17.39 -13.77
C VAL A 27 5.47 -17.93 -12.65
N HIS A 28 5.85 -19.04 -12.06
CA HIS A 28 5.15 -19.65 -10.92
C HIS A 28 5.86 -19.40 -9.58
N HIS A 29 7.08 -18.88 -9.63
CA HIS A 29 7.92 -18.58 -8.47
C HIS A 29 8.51 -17.17 -8.62
N VAL A 30 9.02 -16.64 -7.52
CA VAL A 30 9.79 -15.40 -7.55
C VAL A 30 11.15 -15.69 -8.20
N ILE A 31 11.43 -15.01 -9.31
CA ILE A 31 12.70 -15.11 -10.02
C ILE A 31 13.59 -13.93 -9.60
N PHE A 32 14.75 -14.24 -9.03
CA PHE A 32 15.81 -13.29 -8.73
C PHE A 32 16.97 -13.45 -9.70
N GLN A 33 17.63 -12.33 -10.01
CA GLN A 33 18.94 -12.36 -10.64
C GLN A 33 20.01 -12.69 -9.59
N CYS A 34 21.18 -13.15 -10.03
CA CYS A 34 22.34 -13.25 -9.14
C CYS A 34 22.67 -11.88 -8.56
N PRO A 35 22.92 -11.79 -7.25
CA PRO A 35 23.34 -10.54 -6.64
C PRO A 35 24.62 -9.98 -7.29
N ASN A 36 24.68 -8.67 -7.36
CA ASN A 36 25.86 -7.93 -7.79
C ASN A 36 26.12 -6.76 -6.81
N GLU A 37 27.07 -5.91 -7.12
CA GLU A 37 27.43 -4.73 -6.32
C GLU A 37 26.23 -3.79 -6.01
N ASN A 38 25.20 -3.79 -6.88
CA ASN A 38 23.97 -3.01 -6.71
C ASN A 38 22.86 -3.78 -5.97
N GLY A 39 23.15 -4.96 -5.42
CA GLY A 39 22.22 -5.78 -4.63
C GLY A 39 21.62 -6.96 -5.38
N LYS A 40 20.39 -7.34 -5.00
CA LYS A 40 19.73 -8.59 -5.47
C LYS A 40 19.19 -8.53 -6.91
N GLY A 41 19.34 -7.40 -7.60
CA GLY A 41 18.82 -7.22 -8.95
C GLY A 41 17.29 -7.06 -9.03
N VAL A 42 16.79 -7.00 -10.26
CA VAL A 42 15.36 -6.89 -10.56
C VAL A 42 14.71 -8.26 -10.43
N LEU A 43 13.63 -8.35 -9.69
CA LEU A 43 12.83 -9.57 -9.57
C LEU A 43 11.64 -9.57 -10.54
N VAL A 44 11.19 -10.79 -10.89
CA VAL A 44 9.93 -11.05 -11.58
C VAL A 44 9.13 -12.01 -10.71
N ALA A 45 7.93 -11.63 -10.29
CA ALA A 45 7.15 -12.43 -9.35
C ALA A 45 5.66 -12.45 -9.69
N PRO A 46 4.98 -13.59 -9.53
CA PRO A 46 3.53 -13.64 -9.56
C PRO A 46 2.97 -12.98 -8.30
N THR A 47 1.79 -12.38 -8.41
CA THR A 47 1.07 -11.86 -7.24
C THR A 47 -0.05 -12.81 -6.82
N VAL A 48 -0.49 -12.70 -5.56
CA VAL A 48 -1.62 -13.50 -5.04
C VAL A 48 -2.95 -13.22 -5.77
N HIS A 49 -3.04 -12.10 -6.50
CA HIS A 49 -4.21 -11.73 -7.30
C HIS A 49 -4.10 -12.13 -8.78
N GLY A 50 -3.04 -12.86 -9.14
CA GLY A 50 -2.81 -13.36 -10.51
C GLY A 50 -2.18 -12.35 -11.47
N ASN A 51 -1.67 -11.23 -10.99
CA ASN A 51 -0.88 -10.28 -11.76
C ASN A 51 0.60 -10.68 -11.78
N LEU A 52 1.40 -10.01 -12.61
CA LEU A 52 2.86 -10.10 -12.56
C LEU A 52 3.43 -8.77 -12.06
N ILE A 53 4.29 -8.82 -11.03
CA ILE A 53 5.04 -7.65 -10.57
C ILE A 53 6.50 -7.77 -11.03
N VAL A 54 7.05 -6.67 -11.53
CA VAL A 54 8.42 -6.61 -12.05
C VAL A 54 9.13 -5.40 -11.46
N GLY A 55 10.27 -5.60 -10.89
CA GLY A 55 11.06 -4.59 -10.17
C GLY A 55 11.66 -5.17 -8.89
N PRO A 56 12.31 -4.33 -8.09
CA PRO A 56 12.59 -2.92 -8.32
C PRO A 56 14.01 -2.67 -8.89
N ASN A 57 14.27 -1.42 -9.26
CA ASN A 57 15.61 -0.85 -9.22
C ASN A 57 15.99 -0.43 -7.79
N ALA A 58 17.15 0.25 -7.63
CA ALA A 58 17.63 0.72 -6.33
C ALA A 58 18.44 2.00 -6.52
N ASP A 59 17.76 3.10 -6.82
CA ASP A 59 18.39 4.38 -7.09
C ASP A 59 18.41 5.25 -5.81
N PRO A 60 19.55 5.83 -5.43
CA PRO A 60 19.59 6.82 -4.36
C PRO A 60 18.64 7.99 -4.68
N VAL A 61 17.95 8.48 -3.67
CA VAL A 61 17.05 9.64 -3.79
C VAL A 61 17.17 10.54 -2.58
N GLU A 62 16.79 11.80 -2.73
CA GLU A 62 16.65 12.71 -1.62
C GLU A 62 15.21 12.66 -1.07
N GLY A 63 15.10 12.62 0.26
CA GLY A 63 13.80 12.63 0.92
C GLY A 63 12.93 11.42 0.61
N ASP A 64 11.65 11.67 0.32
CA ASP A 64 10.59 10.66 0.10
C ASP A 64 10.06 10.64 -1.34
N ASP A 65 10.88 11.03 -2.34
CA ASP A 65 10.46 11.06 -3.75
C ASP A 65 10.08 9.66 -4.26
N THR A 66 8.79 9.47 -4.49
CA THR A 66 8.18 8.25 -5.03
C THR A 66 7.76 8.37 -6.50
N ALA A 67 8.28 9.36 -7.23
CA ALA A 67 8.02 9.49 -8.66
C ALA A 67 8.69 8.36 -9.45
N CYS A 68 7.96 7.76 -10.38
CA CYS A 68 8.55 6.86 -11.36
C CYS A 68 9.25 7.65 -12.45
N THR A 69 10.43 7.19 -12.86
CA THR A 69 11.22 7.81 -13.92
C THR A 69 11.27 6.95 -15.17
N ALA A 70 11.36 7.59 -16.33
CA ALA A 70 11.52 6.86 -17.59
C ALA A 70 12.80 6.00 -17.60
N ALA A 71 13.89 6.52 -17.03
CA ALA A 71 15.17 5.81 -16.93
C ALA A 71 15.09 4.59 -16.00
N GLY A 72 14.51 4.74 -14.81
CA GLY A 72 14.34 3.65 -13.84
C GLY A 72 13.44 2.53 -14.39
N LEU A 73 12.32 2.88 -15.00
CA LEU A 73 11.43 1.91 -15.62
C LEU A 73 12.08 1.22 -16.83
N ALA A 74 12.84 1.94 -17.65
CA ALA A 74 13.61 1.33 -18.74
C ALA A 74 14.66 0.33 -18.23
N PHE A 75 15.38 0.70 -17.17
CA PHE A 75 16.31 -0.21 -16.51
C PHE A 75 15.60 -1.48 -16.01
N VAL A 76 14.50 -1.32 -15.28
CA VAL A 76 13.71 -2.45 -14.74
C VAL A 76 13.27 -3.39 -15.85
N SER A 77 12.73 -2.86 -16.96
CA SER A 77 12.27 -3.68 -18.07
C SER A 77 13.40 -4.41 -18.80
N ALA A 78 14.55 -3.75 -19.01
CA ALA A 78 15.71 -4.36 -19.62
C ALA A 78 16.31 -5.47 -18.75
N ALA A 79 16.46 -5.22 -17.45
CA ALA A 79 16.99 -6.19 -16.50
C ALA A 79 16.07 -7.41 -16.35
N ALA A 80 14.74 -7.21 -16.27
CA ALA A 80 13.79 -8.31 -16.15
C ALA A 80 13.79 -9.25 -17.36
N ARG A 81 13.94 -8.70 -18.59
CA ARG A 81 14.03 -9.51 -19.80
C ARG A 81 15.24 -10.44 -19.86
N ARG A 82 16.27 -10.18 -19.08
CA ARG A 82 17.41 -11.11 -18.95
C ARG A 82 17.02 -12.41 -18.26
N SER A 83 16.06 -12.36 -17.34
CA SER A 83 15.54 -13.52 -16.61
C SER A 83 14.32 -14.14 -17.29
N VAL A 84 13.41 -13.32 -17.81
CA VAL A 84 12.17 -13.69 -18.45
C VAL A 84 11.99 -12.89 -19.75
N PRO A 85 12.52 -13.37 -20.90
CA PRO A 85 12.63 -12.59 -22.14
C PRO A 85 11.29 -12.09 -22.73
N ASN A 86 10.23 -12.85 -22.57
CA ASN A 86 8.96 -12.64 -23.27
C ASN A 86 7.91 -11.84 -22.47
N ILE A 87 8.32 -11.04 -21.49
CA ILE A 87 7.40 -10.17 -20.73
C ILE A 87 6.87 -9.07 -21.66
N ARG A 88 5.54 -8.93 -21.71
CA ARG A 88 4.84 -7.87 -22.46
C ARG A 88 4.59 -6.67 -21.55
N PHE A 89 5.51 -5.72 -21.51
CA PHE A 89 5.37 -4.50 -20.72
C PHE A 89 4.24 -3.57 -21.21
N SER A 90 3.70 -3.79 -22.42
CA SER A 90 2.48 -3.15 -22.91
C SER A 90 1.23 -3.51 -22.08
N GLU A 91 1.27 -4.61 -21.36
CA GLU A 91 0.22 -5.04 -20.42
C GLU A 91 0.35 -4.40 -19.03
N SER A 92 1.18 -3.35 -18.89
CA SER A 92 1.28 -2.62 -17.63
C SER A 92 -0.05 -1.93 -17.31
N ILE A 93 -0.58 -2.22 -16.12
CA ILE A 93 -1.78 -1.57 -15.60
C ILE A 93 -1.44 -0.47 -14.62
N ARG A 94 -0.24 -0.49 -14.04
CA ARG A 94 0.26 0.52 -13.10
C ARG A 94 1.78 0.48 -13.01
N ASN A 95 2.37 1.67 -12.84
CA ASN A 95 3.74 1.86 -12.35
C ASN A 95 3.66 2.51 -10.98
N PHE A 96 4.57 2.16 -10.10
CA PHE A 96 4.70 2.79 -8.80
C PHE A 96 6.11 2.67 -8.27
N ALA A 97 6.45 3.53 -7.33
CA ALA A 97 7.73 3.48 -6.64
C ALA A 97 7.52 3.58 -5.13
N GLY A 98 8.53 3.13 -4.40
CA GLY A 98 8.60 3.27 -2.95
C GLY A 98 10.02 3.58 -2.53
N VAL A 99 10.16 4.32 -1.44
CA VAL A 99 11.46 4.67 -0.85
C VAL A 99 11.76 3.69 0.29
N ARG A 100 12.97 3.15 0.28
CA ARG A 100 13.52 2.31 1.35
C ARG A 100 14.35 3.16 2.28
N ALA A 101 14.07 3.07 3.56
CA ALA A 101 14.83 3.73 4.62
C ALA A 101 16.09 2.90 4.96
N ASN A 102 17.07 2.90 4.04
CA ASN A 102 18.38 2.32 4.35
C ASN A 102 19.08 3.18 5.41
N VAL A 103 19.95 2.56 6.19
CA VAL A 103 20.79 3.24 7.16
C VAL A 103 22.27 2.98 6.86
N ASP A 104 23.12 3.92 7.23
CA ASP A 104 24.56 3.86 7.04
C ASP A 104 25.24 2.71 7.81
N THR A 105 24.61 2.21 8.88
CA THR A 105 25.06 1.04 9.63
C THR A 105 24.92 -0.28 8.86
N GLY A 106 24.13 -0.30 7.79
CA GLY A 106 23.94 -1.46 6.90
C GLY A 106 22.91 -2.48 7.39
N ASP A 107 22.54 -2.51 8.65
CA ASP A 107 21.54 -3.40 9.25
C ASP A 107 20.47 -2.63 10.02
N PHE A 108 19.41 -3.31 10.47
CA PHE A 108 18.35 -2.72 11.29
C PHE A 108 18.92 -2.14 12.59
N VAL A 109 18.48 -0.95 12.93
CA VAL A 109 18.75 -0.34 14.23
C VAL A 109 17.58 -0.67 15.14
N ILE A 110 17.83 -1.48 16.16
CA ILE A 110 16.83 -1.92 17.14
C ILE A 110 17.43 -1.67 18.53
N GLY A 111 16.86 -0.74 19.28
CA GLY A 111 17.35 -0.45 20.62
C GLY A 111 16.91 0.89 21.14
N GLU A 112 17.30 1.17 22.35
CA GLU A 112 17.02 2.44 23.00
C GLU A 112 17.97 3.53 22.49
N ALA A 113 17.42 4.70 22.23
CA ALA A 113 18.19 5.84 21.77
C ALA A 113 19.09 6.38 22.89
N GLU A 114 20.36 6.65 22.60
CA GLU A 114 21.31 7.18 23.58
C GLU A 114 20.86 8.54 24.11
N GLY A 115 20.84 8.68 25.43
CA GLY A 115 20.43 9.91 26.11
C GLY A 115 18.93 10.20 26.10
N ALA A 116 18.09 9.25 25.63
CA ALA A 116 16.65 9.35 25.63
C ALA A 116 15.99 8.07 26.17
N PRO A 117 16.09 7.81 27.50
CA PRO A 117 15.48 6.64 28.10
C PRO A 117 13.99 6.49 27.75
N GLY A 118 13.56 5.28 27.40
CA GLY A 118 12.19 4.99 26.95
C GLY A 118 11.91 5.31 25.48
N PHE A 119 12.83 5.92 24.75
CA PHE A 119 12.71 6.11 23.30
C PHE A 119 13.39 4.95 22.56
N ILE A 120 12.60 4.10 21.90
CA ILE A 120 13.10 2.91 21.22
C ILE A 120 13.13 3.16 19.71
N ASP A 121 14.33 3.09 19.13
CA ASP A 121 14.52 3.13 17.68
C ASP A 121 14.24 1.75 17.07
N LEU A 122 13.40 1.73 16.04
CA LEU A 122 13.19 0.62 15.13
C LEU A 122 13.40 1.16 13.70
N ALA A 123 14.67 1.42 13.35
CA ALA A 123 15.01 2.14 12.14
C ALA A 123 15.75 1.26 11.13
N GLY A 124 15.87 1.75 9.89
CA GLY A 124 16.52 1.02 8.80
C GLY A 124 15.72 -0.18 8.29
N MET A 125 14.41 -0.20 8.52
CA MET A 125 13.51 -1.32 8.19
C MET A 125 13.27 -1.42 6.67
N LYS A 126 14.34 -1.70 5.94
CA LYS A 126 14.28 -2.08 4.52
C LYS A 126 13.92 -3.56 4.35
N SER A 127 13.97 -4.10 3.12
CA SER A 127 13.82 -5.54 2.91
C SER A 127 14.90 -6.33 3.70
N PRO A 128 14.53 -7.33 4.51
CA PRO A 128 13.23 -8.00 4.61
C PRO A 128 12.34 -7.51 5.79
N GLY A 129 12.24 -6.20 6.05
CA GLY A 129 11.58 -5.62 7.22
C GLY A 129 10.15 -6.14 7.48
N LEU A 130 9.33 -6.29 6.43
CA LEU A 130 7.96 -6.78 6.59
C LEU A 130 7.90 -8.22 7.16
N SER A 131 8.72 -9.13 6.65
CA SER A 131 8.79 -10.50 7.14
C SER A 131 9.48 -10.62 8.50
N SER A 132 10.36 -9.68 8.84
CA SER A 132 11.04 -9.61 10.14
C SER A 132 10.20 -8.92 11.23
N ALA A 133 9.14 -8.19 10.86
CA ALA A 133 8.36 -7.36 11.77
C ALA A 133 7.89 -8.09 13.04
N PRO A 134 7.43 -9.36 13.02
CA PRO A 134 7.04 -10.07 14.23
C PRO A 134 8.21 -10.33 15.19
N ALA A 135 9.42 -10.55 14.65
CA ALA A 135 10.62 -10.73 15.48
C ALA A 135 11.09 -9.40 16.08
N VAL A 136 11.12 -8.35 15.26
CA VAL A 136 11.45 -6.98 15.68
C VAL A 136 10.50 -6.49 16.77
N ALA A 137 9.20 -6.74 16.62
CA ALA A 137 8.21 -6.39 17.63
C ALA A 137 8.47 -7.09 18.99
N ARG A 138 8.87 -8.37 18.96
CA ARG A 138 9.24 -9.08 20.20
C ARG A 138 10.48 -8.48 20.88
N GLU A 139 11.48 -8.06 20.10
CA GLU A 139 12.65 -7.38 20.68
C GLU A 139 12.27 -6.03 21.30
N ALA A 140 11.42 -5.24 20.61
CA ALA A 140 10.91 -3.98 21.18
C ALA A 140 10.15 -4.21 22.49
N VAL A 141 9.31 -5.24 22.56
CA VAL A 141 8.59 -5.60 23.80
C VAL A 141 9.55 -5.98 24.92
N LYS A 142 10.61 -6.75 24.66
CA LYS A 142 11.63 -7.10 25.68
C LYS A 142 12.32 -5.86 26.25
N ILE A 143 12.59 -4.85 25.41
CA ILE A 143 13.19 -3.59 25.86
C ILE A 143 12.21 -2.87 26.80
N LEU A 144 10.92 -2.80 26.45
CA LEU A 144 9.88 -2.22 27.30
C LEU A 144 9.71 -2.97 28.62
N GLU A 145 9.76 -4.30 28.60
CA GLU A 145 9.72 -5.15 29.83
C GLU A 145 10.89 -4.83 30.75
N ALA A 146 12.08 -4.63 30.21
CA ALA A 146 13.27 -4.29 31.01
C ALA A 146 13.15 -2.92 31.69
N HIS A 147 12.36 -2.00 31.16
CA HIS A 147 12.02 -0.71 31.76
C HIS A 147 10.87 -0.79 32.77
N GLY A 148 10.13 -1.91 32.83
CA GLY A 148 8.95 -2.06 33.66
C GLY A 148 7.70 -1.34 33.15
N ASP A 149 7.68 -0.93 31.92
CA ASP A 149 6.64 -0.07 31.34
C ASP A 149 5.48 -0.84 30.68
N LEU A 150 5.49 -2.17 30.73
CA LEU A 150 4.39 -2.95 30.15
C LEU A 150 3.16 -2.94 31.02
N PRO A 151 2.00 -2.49 30.52
CA PRO A 151 0.75 -2.61 31.22
C PRO A 151 0.33 -4.08 31.35
N ALA A 152 -0.50 -4.37 32.35
CA ALA A 152 -1.09 -5.70 32.51
C ALA A 152 -1.88 -6.08 31.22
N PRO A 153 -1.87 -7.35 30.80
CA PRO A 153 -2.64 -7.81 29.66
C PRO A 153 -4.13 -7.47 29.83
N LYS A 154 -4.77 -7.00 28.75
CA LYS A 154 -6.21 -6.74 28.74
C LYS A 154 -6.97 -8.06 28.86
N ALA A 155 -7.93 -8.14 29.78
CA ALA A 155 -8.74 -9.35 30.00
C ALA A 155 -9.65 -9.69 28.78
N ASP A 156 -10.04 -8.68 28.02
CA ASP A 156 -10.94 -8.77 26.85
C ASP A 156 -10.22 -8.50 25.53
N TYR A 157 -8.90 -8.71 25.48
CA TYR A 157 -8.12 -8.51 24.28
C TYR A 157 -8.64 -9.35 23.10
N ARG A 158 -8.96 -8.68 22.00
CA ARG A 158 -9.36 -9.31 20.74
C ARG A 158 -8.22 -9.22 19.75
N ASP A 159 -7.69 -10.36 19.37
CA ASP A 159 -6.65 -10.46 18.35
C ASP A 159 -7.30 -10.57 16.96
N GLY A 160 -7.21 -9.51 16.20
CA GLY A 160 -7.58 -9.51 14.80
C GLY A 160 -8.91 -8.83 14.47
N ARG A 161 -8.98 -8.39 13.22
CA ARG A 161 -10.14 -7.78 12.59
C ARG A 161 -10.79 -8.78 11.63
N THR A 162 -12.09 -8.98 11.75
CA THR A 162 -12.82 -9.78 10.80
C THR A 162 -13.26 -8.87 9.65
N ARG A 163 -12.75 -9.09 8.46
CA ARG A 163 -13.22 -8.42 7.25
C ARG A 163 -14.06 -9.36 6.42
N VAL A 164 -15.18 -8.85 5.96
CA VAL A 164 -15.95 -9.52 4.93
C VAL A 164 -15.23 -9.42 3.60
N ARG A 165 -14.98 -10.57 2.95
CA ARG A 165 -14.52 -10.67 1.57
C ARG A 165 -15.64 -11.27 0.76
N PHE A 166 -16.57 -10.42 0.34
CA PHE A 166 -17.82 -10.87 -0.27
C PHE A 166 -17.61 -11.86 -1.43
N LYS A 167 -16.63 -11.62 -2.30
CA LYS A 167 -16.34 -12.49 -3.45
C LYS A 167 -15.96 -13.92 -3.05
N GLU A 168 -15.38 -14.11 -1.87
CA GLU A 168 -14.89 -15.40 -1.37
C GLU A 168 -15.98 -16.21 -0.64
N LEU A 169 -17.10 -15.59 -0.29
CA LEU A 169 -18.20 -16.24 0.42
C LEU A 169 -18.95 -17.23 -0.48
N PRO A 170 -19.46 -18.35 0.09
CA PRO A 170 -20.40 -19.23 -0.60
C PRO A 170 -21.71 -18.49 -0.96
N PRO A 171 -22.44 -18.94 -2.00
CA PRO A 171 -23.68 -18.28 -2.45
C PRO A 171 -24.72 -18.07 -1.34
N GLU A 172 -24.88 -19.05 -0.46
CA GLU A 172 -25.84 -18.99 0.65
C GLU A 172 -25.48 -17.94 1.71
N GLU A 173 -24.18 -17.77 1.98
CA GLU A 173 -23.70 -16.73 2.89
C GLU A 173 -23.82 -15.34 2.25
N LYS A 174 -23.56 -15.21 0.94
CA LYS A 174 -23.82 -13.99 0.19
C LYS A 174 -25.29 -13.59 0.29
N ALA A 175 -26.20 -14.53 0.07
CA ALA A 175 -27.64 -14.28 0.15
C ALA A 175 -28.05 -13.82 1.56
N ARG A 176 -27.57 -14.49 2.60
CA ARG A 176 -27.84 -14.11 4.01
C ARG A 176 -27.28 -12.72 4.33
N LEU A 177 -26.08 -12.42 3.87
CA LEU A 177 -25.45 -11.12 4.10
C LEU A 177 -26.21 -9.99 3.40
N ILE A 178 -26.61 -10.19 2.13
CA ILE A 178 -27.42 -9.22 1.38
C ILE A 178 -28.78 -8.98 2.04
N ALA A 179 -29.42 -10.03 2.55
CA ALA A 179 -30.71 -9.91 3.25
C ALA A 179 -30.56 -9.08 4.54
N LYS A 180 -29.43 -9.20 5.24
CA LYS A 180 -29.15 -8.45 6.46
C LYS A 180 -28.74 -7.01 6.16
N GLU A 181 -27.89 -6.80 5.16
CA GLU A 181 -27.34 -5.51 4.76
C GLU A 181 -27.32 -5.39 3.23
N PRO A 182 -28.34 -4.73 2.64
CA PRO A 182 -28.51 -4.64 1.18
C PRO A 182 -27.35 -4.00 0.43
N ALA A 183 -26.47 -3.21 1.11
CA ALA A 183 -25.28 -2.62 0.50
C ALA A 183 -24.33 -3.69 -0.06
N TYR A 184 -24.29 -4.87 0.51
CA TYR A 184 -23.50 -6.00 -0.02
C TYR A 184 -24.05 -6.57 -1.34
N GLY A 185 -25.29 -6.25 -1.70
CA GLY A 185 -25.85 -6.62 -3.01
C GLY A 185 -25.45 -5.70 -4.17
N ARG A 186 -24.80 -4.57 -3.90
CA ARG A 186 -24.40 -3.60 -4.91
C ARG A 186 -22.89 -3.65 -5.17
N VAL A 187 -22.50 -4.24 -6.31
CA VAL A 187 -21.09 -4.30 -6.74
C VAL A 187 -20.66 -2.94 -7.30
N ILE A 188 -19.70 -2.30 -6.65
CA ILE A 188 -19.11 -1.01 -7.04
C ILE A 188 -17.86 -1.22 -7.91
N CYS A 189 -16.90 -2.03 -7.46
CA CYS A 189 -15.71 -2.36 -8.23
C CYS A 189 -15.91 -3.69 -8.97
N ARG A 190 -16.20 -3.63 -10.28
CA ARG A 190 -16.47 -4.84 -11.09
C ARG A 190 -15.23 -5.68 -11.31
N CYS A 191 -14.04 -5.07 -11.46
CA CYS A 191 -12.78 -5.78 -11.71
C CYS A 191 -12.40 -6.70 -10.54
N GLU A 192 -12.67 -6.28 -9.31
CA GLU A 192 -12.31 -7.00 -8.08
C GLU A 192 -13.55 -7.53 -7.33
N THR A 193 -14.75 -7.28 -7.86
CA THR A 193 -16.02 -7.70 -7.24
C THR A 193 -16.14 -7.18 -5.81
N ILE A 194 -15.84 -5.89 -5.61
CA ILE A 194 -16.01 -5.23 -4.31
C ILE A 194 -17.37 -4.56 -4.24
N THR A 195 -18.08 -4.82 -3.17
CA THR A 195 -19.43 -4.31 -2.91
C THR A 195 -19.44 -2.96 -2.20
N GLU A 196 -20.57 -2.27 -2.24
CA GLU A 196 -20.78 -1.06 -1.46
C GLU A 196 -20.66 -1.33 0.04
N GLY A 197 -21.15 -2.48 0.52
CA GLY A 197 -21.03 -2.90 1.92
C GLY A 197 -19.58 -2.96 2.38
N GLU A 198 -18.68 -3.58 1.61
CA GLU A 198 -17.24 -3.64 1.94
C GLU A 198 -16.58 -2.26 1.94
N ILE A 199 -17.04 -1.33 1.09
CA ILE A 199 -16.54 0.05 1.09
C ILE A 199 -17.05 0.79 2.33
N LEU A 200 -18.32 0.64 2.66
CA LEU A 200 -18.91 1.25 3.87
C LEU A 200 -18.25 0.73 5.14
N ASP A 201 -17.97 -0.57 5.23
CA ASP A 201 -17.19 -1.12 6.35
C ASP A 201 -15.84 -0.42 6.51
N ALA A 202 -15.10 -0.23 5.39
CA ALA A 202 -13.81 0.45 5.41
C ALA A 202 -13.90 1.93 5.86
N LEU A 203 -15.06 2.57 5.61
CA LEU A 203 -15.34 3.94 6.04
C LEU A 203 -15.78 4.04 7.50
N HIS A 204 -16.28 2.95 8.10
CA HIS A 204 -16.77 2.89 9.48
C HIS A 204 -15.83 2.12 10.42
N GLU A 205 -14.66 1.66 9.95
CA GLU A 205 -13.66 1.07 10.84
C GLU A 205 -13.25 2.04 11.96
N GLU A 206 -12.72 1.53 13.06
CA GLU A 206 -12.20 2.31 14.19
C GLU A 206 -11.16 3.37 13.73
N ILE A 207 -10.34 3.03 12.74
CA ILE A 207 -9.49 3.97 12.00
C ILE A 207 -10.04 4.01 10.57
N PRO A 208 -10.99 4.91 10.24
CA PRO A 208 -11.69 4.88 8.98
C PRO A 208 -10.82 5.23 7.78
N ALA A 209 -11.20 4.72 6.61
CA ALA A 209 -10.66 5.20 5.35
C ALA A 209 -11.25 6.58 5.04
N THR A 210 -10.43 7.59 4.84
CA THR A 210 -10.87 8.96 4.54
C THR A 210 -10.53 9.39 3.12
N THR A 211 -9.84 8.54 2.35
CA THR A 211 -9.36 8.83 1.00
C THR A 211 -9.66 7.66 0.06
N ILE A 212 -9.60 7.89 -1.24
CA ILE A 212 -9.82 6.83 -2.24
C ILE A 212 -8.80 5.72 -2.09
N ASP A 213 -7.52 6.04 -1.94
CA ASP A 213 -6.48 5.04 -1.71
C ASP A 213 -6.57 4.42 -0.30
N GLY A 214 -7.14 5.12 0.67
CA GLY A 214 -7.49 4.56 1.97
C GLY A 214 -8.50 3.42 1.85
N VAL A 215 -9.57 3.60 1.08
CA VAL A 215 -10.57 2.56 0.74
C VAL A 215 -9.90 1.44 -0.05
N LYS A 216 -9.14 1.77 -1.08
CA LYS A 216 -8.41 0.81 -1.91
C LYS A 216 -7.50 -0.11 -1.09
N ARG A 217 -6.73 0.44 -0.16
CA ARG A 217 -5.83 -0.34 0.73
C ARG A 217 -6.59 -1.26 1.69
N ARG A 218 -7.84 -0.94 2.01
CA ARG A 218 -8.65 -1.76 2.93
C ARG A 218 -9.44 -2.86 2.22
N CYS A 219 -10.23 -2.53 1.21
CA CYS A 219 -11.10 -3.50 0.55
C CYS A 219 -10.69 -3.88 -0.88
N GLY A 220 -9.71 -3.19 -1.50
CA GLY A 220 -9.23 -3.50 -2.85
C GLY A 220 -10.00 -2.82 -3.98
N ALA A 221 -10.98 -1.96 -3.68
CA ALA A 221 -11.66 -1.18 -4.71
C ALA A 221 -10.66 -0.31 -5.49
N GLY A 222 -10.61 -0.44 -6.81
CA GLY A 222 -9.65 0.27 -7.66
C GLY A 222 -8.31 -0.43 -7.89
N MET A 223 -8.10 -1.64 -7.37
CA MET A 223 -6.88 -2.43 -7.61
C MET A 223 -6.89 -3.25 -8.90
N GLY A 224 -8.05 -3.42 -9.51
CA GLY A 224 -8.20 -4.21 -10.73
C GLY A 224 -7.65 -3.49 -11.97
N ARG A 225 -7.81 -4.12 -13.13
CA ARG A 225 -7.26 -3.70 -14.42
C ARG A 225 -7.50 -2.23 -14.77
N CYS A 226 -8.69 -1.69 -14.46
CA CYS A 226 -9.02 -0.29 -14.77
C CYS A 226 -8.45 0.74 -13.78
N GLN A 227 -7.80 0.29 -12.69
CA GLN A 227 -7.17 1.16 -11.68
C GLN A 227 -8.08 2.30 -11.20
N GLY A 228 -9.33 1.98 -10.90
CA GLY A 228 -10.31 2.94 -10.39
C GLY A 228 -11.12 3.69 -11.45
N GLY A 229 -10.84 3.50 -12.75
CA GLY A 229 -11.49 4.24 -13.83
C GLY A 229 -13.03 4.15 -13.84
N PHE A 230 -13.61 3.04 -13.38
CA PHE A 230 -15.06 2.89 -13.25
C PHE A 230 -15.57 3.09 -11.83
N CYS A 231 -14.89 2.58 -10.83
CA CYS A 231 -15.36 2.64 -9.44
C CYS A 231 -14.98 3.93 -8.73
N GLY A 232 -13.95 4.66 -9.18
CA GLY A 232 -13.45 5.87 -8.53
C GLY A 232 -14.54 6.90 -8.23
N PRO A 233 -15.37 7.33 -9.19
CA PRO A 233 -16.46 8.29 -8.94
C PRO A 233 -17.45 7.81 -7.88
N ARG A 234 -17.79 6.51 -7.87
CA ARG A 234 -18.71 5.95 -6.86
C ARG A 234 -18.08 5.84 -5.49
N VAL A 235 -16.78 5.51 -5.41
CA VAL A 235 -16.02 5.52 -4.15
C VAL A 235 -15.95 6.92 -3.58
N LEU A 236 -15.67 7.94 -4.44
CA LEU A 236 -15.67 9.35 -4.06
C LEU A 236 -17.03 9.76 -3.47
N GLU A 237 -18.12 9.41 -4.15
CA GLU A 237 -19.49 9.70 -3.69
C GLU A 237 -19.78 9.07 -2.33
N LEU A 238 -19.38 7.81 -2.13
CA LEU A 238 -19.57 7.11 -0.84
C LEU A 238 -18.76 7.77 0.29
N ILE A 239 -17.49 8.14 0.02
CA ILE A 239 -16.66 8.86 0.99
C ILE A 239 -17.32 10.19 1.35
N SER A 240 -17.70 11.00 0.35
CA SER A 240 -18.33 12.29 0.53
C SER A 240 -19.61 12.21 1.40
N LYS A 241 -20.50 11.26 1.06
CA LYS A 241 -21.74 11.04 1.81
C LYS A 241 -21.52 10.55 3.22
N THR A 242 -20.63 9.56 3.40
CA THR A 242 -20.43 8.92 4.70
C THR A 242 -19.71 9.83 5.68
N LEU A 243 -18.75 10.62 5.20
CA LEU A 243 -17.98 11.53 6.05
C LEU A 243 -18.63 12.95 6.14
N GLY A 244 -19.67 13.24 5.35
CA GLY A 244 -20.31 14.55 5.33
C GLY A 244 -19.42 15.67 4.79
N ILE A 245 -18.47 15.36 3.90
CA ILE A 245 -17.56 16.31 3.27
C ILE A 245 -17.98 16.57 1.82
N ARG A 246 -17.61 17.75 1.28
CA ARG A 246 -17.91 18.05 -0.12
C ARG A 246 -17.13 17.12 -1.06
N PRO A 247 -17.66 16.77 -2.24
CA PRO A 247 -16.92 15.98 -3.24
C PRO A 247 -15.55 16.58 -3.59
N LEU A 248 -15.43 17.91 -3.60
CA LEU A 248 -14.17 18.63 -3.86
C LEU A 248 -13.11 18.42 -2.77
N ASP A 249 -13.53 18.08 -1.55
CA ASP A 249 -12.62 17.88 -0.42
C ASP A 249 -12.12 16.43 -0.31
N VAL A 250 -12.63 15.52 -1.16
CA VAL A 250 -12.19 14.13 -1.19
C VAL A 250 -10.81 14.03 -1.84
N LEU A 251 -9.87 13.44 -1.11
CA LEU A 251 -8.50 13.25 -1.56
C LEU A 251 -8.30 11.87 -2.21
N GLN A 252 -7.38 11.81 -3.18
CA GLN A 252 -6.90 10.52 -3.68
C GLN A 252 -6.13 9.78 -2.59
N ASP A 253 -5.18 10.45 -1.92
CA ASP A 253 -4.34 9.86 -0.87
C ASP A 253 -3.97 10.87 0.22
N LYS A 254 -3.04 11.78 -0.03
CA LYS A 254 -2.50 12.76 0.92
C LYS A 254 -2.92 14.18 0.58
N ALA A 255 -2.63 15.13 1.47
CA ALA A 255 -2.91 16.54 1.24
C ALA A 255 -2.42 17.01 -0.14
N GLY A 256 -3.23 17.80 -0.83
CA GLY A 256 -2.95 18.31 -2.17
C GLY A 256 -3.27 17.32 -3.32
N THR A 257 -3.85 16.14 -3.03
CA THR A 257 -4.25 15.16 -4.07
C THR A 257 -5.76 15.15 -4.27
N ASN A 258 -6.38 16.31 -4.38
CA ASN A 258 -7.80 16.43 -4.65
C ASN A 258 -8.16 15.78 -6.00
N VAL A 259 -9.22 14.95 -5.99
CA VAL A 259 -9.67 14.26 -7.21
C VAL A 259 -10.40 15.23 -8.14
N LEU A 260 -11.18 16.13 -7.55
CA LEU A 260 -11.88 17.19 -8.26
C LEU A 260 -11.22 18.53 -7.92
N LEU A 261 -10.95 19.35 -8.93
CA LEU A 261 -10.27 20.64 -8.76
C LEU A 261 -11.26 21.78 -8.54
N CYS A 262 -12.40 21.76 -9.22
CA CYS A 262 -13.45 22.78 -9.16
C CYS A 262 -14.77 22.21 -9.65
N GLU A 263 -15.84 22.96 -9.45
CA GLU A 263 -17.13 22.70 -10.08
C GLU A 263 -17.09 23.13 -11.56
N THR A 264 -17.70 22.33 -12.44
CA THR A 264 -17.73 22.59 -13.88
C THR A 264 -18.59 23.81 -14.24
N LYS A 265 -19.61 24.08 -13.42
CA LYS A 265 -20.51 25.22 -13.56
C LYS A 265 -20.33 26.12 -12.34
N GLN A 266 -19.25 26.90 -12.30
CA GLN A 266 -19.21 28.07 -11.43
C GLN A 266 -20.08 29.14 -12.08
N GLU A 267 -21.01 29.73 -11.33
CA GLU A 267 -21.65 30.97 -11.74
C GLU A 267 -20.52 31.96 -11.96
N GLY A 268 -20.33 32.38 -13.23
CA GLY A 268 -19.25 33.28 -13.56
C GLY A 268 -19.40 34.58 -12.75
N GLU A 269 -18.35 34.98 -12.05
CA GLU A 269 -18.18 36.37 -11.71
C GLU A 269 -18.17 37.13 -13.05
N HIS A 270 -19.28 37.80 -13.36
CA HIS A 270 -19.30 38.77 -14.43
C HIS A 270 -18.31 39.88 -14.06
N HIS A 271 -17.12 39.80 -14.61
CA HIS A 271 -16.27 41.00 -14.70
C HIS A 271 -16.87 41.88 -15.77
N ASP A 272 -17.66 42.88 -15.32
CA ASP A 272 -18.01 44.08 -16.09
C ASP A 272 -16.74 44.92 -16.34
#